data_5434364018a142f4a9ed29d261b85d9f
#
_entry.id   5434364018a142f4a9ed29d261b85d9f
#
_cell.length_a   1.000
_cell.length_b   1.000
_cell.length_c   1.000
_cell.angle_alpha   90.00
_cell.angle_beta   90.00
_cell.angle_gamma   90.00
#
_symmetry.space_group_name_H-M   'P 1'
#
loop_
_entity.id
_entity.type
_entity.pdbx_description
1 polymer ?
#
loop_
_entity_poly.entity_id
_entity_poly.type
_entity_poly.pdbx_seq_one_letter_code
_entity_poly.pdbx_strand_id
1 'polypeptide(L)'
;MITGLAHVCFTVRDLEQSLSFYRDRLGLRSAFDFINDKGERFGVYLHVGGRSFIELFHGEAGQATDAQSYRHLCLEVDDIEAAVATLRERGIEVSSPQMGSDHAWQSWLADPDGNRIELHCYTPQSKQIACLK
;
A
#
# COMPACT_ATOMS: atom_id res chain seq x y z
N MET A 1 9.22 -1.83 -24.09
CA MET A 1 7.85 -1.31 -23.88
C MET A 1 7.42 -1.58 -22.44
N ILE A 2 6.45 -0.79 -21.91
CA ILE A 2 5.98 -0.95 -20.53
C ILE A 2 5.15 -2.23 -20.43
N THR A 3 5.45 -3.09 -19.44
CA THR A 3 4.78 -4.37 -19.23
C THR A 3 3.99 -4.43 -17.91
N GLY A 4 4.17 -3.44 -17.02
CA GLY A 4 3.47 -3.40 -15.75
C GLY A 4 4.08 -2.42 -14.77
N LEU A 5 3.51 -2.35 -13.57
CA LEU A 5 4.04 -1.56 -12.45
C LEU A 5 5.07 -2.40 -11.70
N ALA A 6 6.33 -1.97 -11.68
CA ALA A 6 7.41 -2.68 -10.99
C ALA A 6 7.40 -2.40 -9.49
N HIS A 7 7.50 -1.13 -9.10
CA HIS A 7 7.43 -0.75 -7.69
C HIS A 7 7.00 0.71 -7.51
N VAL A 8 6.60 1.03 -6.28
CA VAL A 8 6.41 2.39 -5.78
C VAL A 8 7.38 2.57 -4.61
N CYS A 9 8.06 3.72 -4.56
CA CYS A 9 9.04 4.02 -3.51
C CYS A 9 8.51 5.10 -2.58
N PHE A 10 8.70 4.88 -1.27
CA PHE A 10 8.43 5.87 -0.24
C PHE A 10 9.68 6.12 0.59
N THR A 11 9.92 7.39 0.92
CA THR A 11 10.83 7.76 2.00
C THR A 11 10.02 7.78 3.29
N VAL A 12 10.50 7.08 4.32
CA VAL A 12 9.82 6.94 5.61
C VAL A 12 10.70 7.46 6.74
N ARG A 13 10.08 8.11 7.73
CA ARG A 13 10.80 8.71 8.86
C ARG A 13 11.31 7.69 9.85
N ASP A 14 10.57 6.60 10.03
CA ASP A 14 10.92 5.50 10.95
C ASP A 14 10.68 4.17 10.23
N LEU A 15 11.77 3.54 9.78
CA LEU A 15 11.70 2.30 9.00
C LEU A 15 11.05 1.15 9.79
N GLU A 16 11.34 1.04 11.09
CA GLU A 16 10.75 -0.01 11.94
C GLU A 16 9.24 0.20 12.11
N GLN A 17 8.79 1.43 12.30
CA GLN A 17 7.38 1.75 12.38
C GLN A 17 6.66 1.45 11.05
N SER A 18 7.28 1.80 9.93
CA SER A 18 6.74 1.51 8.60
C SER A 18 6.69 0.00 8.31
N LEU A 19 7.70 -0.76 8.73
CA LEU A 19 7.69 -2.22 8.62
C LEU A 19 6.61 -2.85 9.50
N SER A 20 6.42 -2.34 10.71
CA SER A 20 5.30 -2.79 11.56
C SER A 20 3.95 -2.56 10.88
N PHE A 21 3.80 -1.46 10.17
CA PHE A 21 2.58 -1.17 9.41
C PHE A 21 2.45 -2.05 8.17
N TYR A 22 3.40 -1.96 7.23
CA TYR A 22 3.27 -2.60 5.91
C TYR A 22 3.44 -4.11 5.97
N ARG A 23 4.40 -4.61 6.72
CA ARG A 23 4.70 -6.04 6.83
C ARG A 23 3.81 -6.74 7.86
N ASP A 24 3.81 -6.23 9.10
CA ASP A 24 3.22 -6.96 10.22
C ASP A 24 1.70 -6.79 10.29
N ARG A 25 1.19 -5.60 10.04
CA ARG A 25 -0.25 -5.31 10.12
C ARG A 25 -0.96 -5.36 8.76
N LEU A 26 -0.39 -4.78 7.71
CA LEU A 26 -0.97 -4.82 6.37
C LEU A 26 -0.77 -6.19 5.69
N GLY A 27 0.27 -6.92 6.10
CA GLY A 27 0.49 -8.30 5.69
C GLY A 27 1.36 -8.50 4.45
N LEU A 28 2.12 -7.48 4.03
CA LEU A 28 3.05 -7.63 2.92
C LEU A 28 4.29 -8.44 3.34
N ARG A 29 4.83 -9.23 2.41
CA ARG A 29 6.03 -10.02 2.68
C ARG A 29 7.29 -9.22 2.44
N SER A 30 8.23 -9.32 3.38
CA SER A 30 9.59 -8.80 3.19
C SER A 30 10.29 -9.60 2.09
N ALA A 31 10.82 -8.90 1.08
CA ALA A 31 11.57 -9.52 0.00
C ALA A 31 13.07 -9.50 0.29
N PHE A 32 13.62 -8.32 0.54
CA PHE A 32 15.04 -8.16 0.93
C PHE A 32 15.27 -6.79 1.57
N ASP A 33 16.40 -6.65 2.26
CA ASP A 33 16.84 -5.42 2.90
C ASP A 33 17.98 -4.77 2.09
N PHE A 34 18.04 -3.43 2.13
CA PHE A 34 19.21 -2.68 1.71
C PHE A 34 20.09 -2.40 2.92
N ILE A 35 21.33 -2.87 2.87
CA ILE A 35 22.31 -2.76 3.94
C ILE A 35 23.50 -1.93 3.43
N ASN A 36 23.93 -0.92 4.20
CA ASN A 36 25.09 -0.10 3.85
C ASN A 36 26.40 -0.78 4.25
N ASP A 37 27.53 -0.12 3.95
CA ASP A 37 28.88 -0.65 4.25
C ASP A 37 29.16 -0.80 5.74
N LYS A 38 28.38 -0.13 6.60
CA LYS A 38 28.45 -0.24 8.08
C LYS A 38 27.59 -1.35 8.65
N GLY A 39 26.88 -2.11 7.81
CA GLY A 39 25.96 -3.15 8.22
C GLY A 39 24.60 -2.62 8.71
N GLU A 40 24.30 -1.36 8.45
CA GLU A 40 23.04 -0.73 8.85
C GLU A 40 22.00 -0.87 7.76
N ARG A 41 20.78 -1.27 8.12
CA ARG A 41 19.66 -1.33 7.18
C ARG A 41 19.13 0.09 6.94
N PHE A 42 19.07 0.51 5.68
CA PHE A 42 18.54 1.82 5.31
C PHE A 42 17.31 1.74 4.40
N GLY A 43 16.91 0.55 3.98
CA GLY A 43 15.73 0.35 3.16
C GLY A 43 15.28 -1.10 3.15
N VAL A 44 14.07 -1.31 2.62
CA VAL A 44 13.48 -2.64 2.48
C VAL A 44 12.61 -2.72 1.24
N TYR A 45 12.58 -3.88 0.63
CA TYR A 45 11.69 -4.23 -0.47
C TYR A 45 10.59 -5.15 0.04
N LEU A 46 9.34 -4.79 -0.21
CA LEU A 46 8.16 -5.56 0.19
C LEU A 46 7.43 -6.07 -1.04
N HIS A 47 7.13 -7.36 -1.07
CA HIS A 47 6.38 -7.97 -2.17
C HIS A 47 4.88 -7.73 -1.98
N VAL A 48 4.25 -7.10 -2.97
CA VAL A 48 2.80 -6.83 -2.97
C VAL A 48 2.05 -8.01 -3.61
N GLY A 49 2.46 -8.40 -4.79
CA GLY A 49 1.86 -9.49 -5.55
C GLY A 49 2.43 -9.54 -6.96
N GLY A 50 2.38 -10.70 -7.61
CA GLY A 50 2.92 -10.86 -8.94
C GLY A 50 4.38 -10.40 -9.03
N ARG A 51 4.63 -9.36 -9.82
CA ARG A 51 5.95 -8.75 -10.00
C ARG A 51 5.99 -7.30 -9.51
N SER A 52 5.10 -6.95 -8.57
CA SER A 52 4.99 -5.59 -8.03
C SER A 52 5.44 -5.52 -6.58
N PHE A 53 6.12 -4.43 -6.23
CA PHE A 53 6.76 -4.24 -4.93
C PHE A 53 6.50 -2.84 -4.39
N ILE A 54 6.70 -2.68 -3.09
CA ILE A 54 6.87 -1.40 -2.43
C ILE A 54 8.30 -1.33 -1.91
N GLU A 55 8.97 -0.22 -2.17
CA GLU A 55 10.33 0.06 -1.73
C GLU A 55 10.27 1.16 -0.67
N LEU A 56 10.82 0.90 0.50
CA LEU A 56 10.87 1.86 1.60
C LEU A 56 12.32 2.23 1.89
N PHE A 57 12.63 3.53 1.91
CA PHE A 57 13.93 4.03 2.35
C PHE A 57 13.77 4.94 3.57
N HIS A 58 14.64 4.75 4.55
CA HIS A 58 14.73 5.66 5.69
C HIS A 58 15.27 7.02 5.26
N GLY A 59 14.63 8.08 5.70
CA GLY A 59 15.07 9.44 5.41
C GLY A 59 14.10 10.49 5.95
N GLU A 60 14.41 11.75 5.67
CA GLU A 60 13.51 12.85 5.97
C GLU A 60 12.41 12.91 4.93
N ALA A 61 11.16 12.79 5.38
CA ALA A 61 9.99 12.90 4.53
C ALA A 61 9.12 14.07 4.96
N GLY A 62 8.61 14.80 4.01
CA GLY A 62 7.59 15.81 4.26
C GLY A 62 6.27 15.15 4.65
N GLN A 63 5.38 15.94 5.25
CA GLN A 63 4.02 15.49 5.52
C GLN A 63 3.25 15.35 4.20
N ALA A 64 2.56 14.23 4.02
CA ALA A 64 1.66 14.07 2.89
C ALA A 64 0.52 15.10 2.97
N THR A 65 0.23 15.78 1.87
CA THR A 65 -0.81 16.81 1.80
C THR A 65 -1.72 16.59 0.59
N ASP A 66 -2.91 17.17 0.63
CA ASP A 66 -3.85 17.12 -0.49
C ASP A 66 -3.40 17.97 -1.70
N ALA A 67 -2.41 18.84 -1.50
CA ALA A 67 -1.87 19.70 -2.56
C ALA A 67 -0.79 19.01 -3.42
N GLN A 68 -0.30 17.86 -3.02
CA GLN A 68 0.74 17.15 -3.76
C GLN A 68 0.17 16.40 -4.98
N SER A 69 1.03 16.13 -5.96
CA SER A 69 0.65 15.40 -7.17
C SER A 69 0.31 13.93 -6.90
N TYR A 70 1.08 13.27 -6.02
CA TYR A 70 0.74 11.92 -5.55
C TYR A 70 -0.55 11.99 -4.72
N ARG A 71 -1.54 11.16 -5.05
CA ARG A 71 -2.82 11.11 -4.33
C ARG A 71 -2.89 9.90 -3.40
N HIS A 72 -2.67 8.72 -3.93
CA HIS A 72 -2.73 7.47 -3.16
C HIS A 72 -2.13 6.30 -3.92
N LEU A 73 -1.74 5.29 -3.17
CA LEU A 73 -1.48 3.95 -3.67
C LEU A 73 -2.77 3.14 -3.53
N CYS A 74 -3.11 2.33 -4.53
CA CYS A 74 -4.25 1.44 -4.46
C CYS A 74 -3.79 -0.02 -4.44
N LEU A 75 -4.29 -0.78 -3.47
CA LEU A 75 -4.01 -2.20 -3.31
C LEU A 75 -5.29 -3.00 -3.51
N GLU A 76 -5.22 -4.02 -4.35
CA GLU A 76 -6.34 -4.93 -4.58
C GLU A 76 -6.45 -5.94 -3.43
N VAL A 77 -7.69 -6.18 -2.98
CA VAL A 77 -8.06 -7.22 -2.04
C VAL A 77 -9.18 -8.09 -2.63
N ASP A 78 -9.21 -9.34 -2.24
CA ASP A 78 -10.20 -10.30 -2.74
C ASP A 78 -11.56 -10.21 -2.01
N ASP A 79 -11.56 -9.73 -0.77
CA ASP A 79 -12.77 -9.53 0.06
C ASP A 79 -12.59 -8.28 0.91
N ILE A 80 -13.31 -7.22 0.55
CA ILE A 80 -13.17 -5.91 1.20
C ILE A 80 -13.66 -5.93 2.66
N GLU A 81 -14.76 -6.64 2.95
CA GLU A 81 -15.30 -6.72 4.30
C GLU A 81 -14.34 -7.46 5.24
N ALA A 82 -13.80 -8.60 4.79
CA ALA A 82 -12.82 -9.37 5.54
C ALA A 82 -11.52 -8.59 5.74
N ALA A 83 -11.03 -7.91 4.70
CA ALA A 83 -9.83 -7.07 4.77
C ALA A 83 -9.98 -5.95 5.79
N VAL A 84 -11.09 -5.21 5.76
CA VAL A 84 -11.37 -4.11 6.69
C VAL A 84 -11.46 -4.64 8.13
N ALA A 85 -12.17 -5.74 8.36
CA ALA A 85 -12.28 -6.34 9.68
C ALA A 85 -10.91 -6.75 10.24
N THR A 86 -10.11 -7.44 9.45
CA THR A 86 -8.77 -7.89 9.84
C THR A 86 -7.84 -6.73 10.17
N LEU A 87 -7.84 -5.68 9.34
CA LEU A 87 -6.97 -4.52 9.55
C LEU A 87 -7.38 -3.74 10.81
N ARG A 88 -8.68 -3.61 11.07
CA ARG A 88 -9.19 -2.99 12.31
C ARG A 88 -8.77 -3.77 13.56
N GLU A 89 -8.84 -5.10 13.52
CA GLU A 89 -8.35 -5.96 14.60
C GLU A 89 -6.85 -5.77 14.86
N ARG A 90 -6.10 -5.43 13.82
CA ARG A 90 -4.66 -5.14 13.91
C ARG A 90 -4.35 -3.68 14.27
N GLY A 91 -5.35 -2.91 14.63
CA GLY A 91 -5.20 -1.54 15.10
C GLY A 91 -5.01 -0.50 13.99
N ILE A 92 -5.38 -0.80 12.76
CA ILE A 92 -5.35 0.16 11.66
C ILE A 92 -6.73 0.79 11.51
N GLU A 93 -6.77 2.13 11.45
CA GLU A 93 -8.00 2.86 11.10
C GLU A 93 -8.27 2.67 9.60
N VAL A 94 -9.42 2.10 9.28
CA VAL A 94 -9.86 1.87 7.89
C VAL A 94 -11.30 2.32 7.78
N SER A 95 -11.61 3.07 6.72
CA SER A 95 -12.99 3.48 6.44
C SER A 95 -13.86 2.28 6.08
N SER A 96 -15.17 2.39 6.33
CA SER A 96 -16.12 1.37 5.93
C SER A 96 -16.17 1.24 4.40
N PRO A 97 -16.39 0.03 3.87
CA PRO A 97 -16.47 -0.17 2.43
C PRO A 97 -17.58 0.67 1.78
N GLN A 98 -17.25 1.28 0.64
CA GLN A 98 -18.19 2.03 -0.17
C GLN A 98 -18.04 1.63 -1.64
N MET A 99 -19.15 1.63 -2.37
CA MET A 99 -19.13 1.40 -3.81
C MET A 99 -18.69 2.67 -4.52
N GLY A 100 -17.64 2.55 -5.34
CA GLY A 100 -17.17 3.65 -6.17
C GLY A 100 -18.00 3.79 -7.46
N SER A 101 -17.81 4.91 -8.15
CA SER A 101 -18.46 5.19 -9.45
C SER A 101 -17.98 4.27 -10.58
N ASP A 102 -16.90 3.53 -10.35
CA ASP A 102 -16.33 2.52 -11.24
C ASP A 102 -16.86 1.10 -10.96
N HIS A 103 -17.80 0.98 -10.02
CA HIS A 103 -18.40 -0.29 -9.58
C HIS A 103 -17.41 -1.25 -8.90
N ALA A 104 -16.38 -0.71 -8.25
CA ALA A 104 -15.51 -1.45 -7.36
C ALA A 104 -15.74 -1.00 -5.91
N TRP A 105 -15.59 -1.91 -4.97
CA TRP A 105 -15.61 -1.57 -3.54
C TRP A 105 -14.30 -0.91 -3.14
N GLN A 106 -14.38 0.10 -2.27
CA GLN A 106 -13.22 0.83 -1.80
C GLN A 106 -13.28 1.10 -0.29
N SER A 107 -12.11 1.09 0.32
CA SER A 107 -11.89 1.54 1.71
C SER A 107 -10.56 2.29 1.77
N TRP A 108 -10.42 3.16 2.76
CA TRP A 108 -9.29 4.08 2.85
C TRP A 108 -8.57 3.96 4.18
N LEU A 109 -7.24 4.00 4.12
CA LEU A 109 -6.35 4.04 5.27
C LEU A 109 -5.15 4.93 4.96
N ALA A 110 -4.28 5.14 5.96
CA ALA A 110 -3.03 5.88 5.78
C ALA A 110 -1.89 5.13 6.47
N ASP A 111 -0.69 5.25 5.92
CA ASP A 111 0.52 4.74 6.55
C ASP A 111 1.02 5.66 7.68
N PRO A 112 2.08 5.27 8.44
CA PRO A 112 2.59 6.10 9.54
C PRO A 112 3.10 7.49 9.12
N ASP A 113 3.45 7.69 7.85
CA ASP A 113 3.89 8.97 7.30
C ASP A 113 2.74 9.79 6.70
N GLY A 114 1.50 9.31 6.80
CA GLY A 114 0.32 9.99 6.28
C GLY A 114 0.04 9.72 4.81
N ASN A 115 0.74 8.79 4.16
CA ASN A 115 0.46 8.41 2.78
C ASN A 115 -0.86 7.67 2.70
N ARG A 116 -1.77 8.16 1.86
CA ARG A 116 -3.08 7.54 1.69
C ARG A 116 -2.96 6.25 0.88
N ILE A 117 -3.70 5.25 1.31
CA ILE A 117 -3.80 3.95 0.66
C ILE A 117 -5.28 3.64 0.46
N GLU A 118 -5.63 3.26 -0.76
CA GLU A 118 -6.95 2.74 -1.10
C GLU A 118 -6.89 1.21 -1.13
N LEU A 119 -7.87 0.55 -0.50
CA LEU A 119 -8.14 -0.86 -0.74
C LEU A 119 -9.24 -0.96 -1.79
N HIS A 120 -9.03 -1.79 -2.79
CA HIS A 120 -9.93 -1.96 -3.92
C HIS A 120 -10.33 -3.43 -4.06
N CYS A 121 -11.62 -3.70 -4.14
CA CYS A 121 -12.13 -5.05 -4.42
C CYS A 121 -13.02 -4.98 -5.66
N TYR A 122 -12.60 -5.66 -6.72
CA TYR A 122 -13.33 -5.66 -7.98
C TYR A 122 -14.60 -6.50 -7.89
N THR A 123 -15.62 -6.06 -8.60
CA THR A 123 -16.86 -6.80 -8.84
C THR A 123 -16.93 -7.18 -10.33
N PRO A 124 -17.83 -8.10 -10.71
CA PRO A 124 -18.03 -8.42 -12.14
C PRO A 124 -18.43 -7.20 -12.99
N GLN A 125 -18.97 -6.13 -12.37
CA GLN A 125 -19.39 -4.90 -13.03
C GLN A 125 -18.33 -3.81 -13.00
N SER A 126 -17.19 -4.04 -12.34
CA SER A 126 -16.11 -3.04 -12.26
C SER A 126 -15.60 -2.67 -13.65
N LYS A 127 -15.49 -1.37 -13.90
CA LYS A 127 -15.03 -0.84 -15.20
C LYS A 127 -13.65 -1.32 -15.56
N GLN A 128 -12.76 -1.49 -14.57
CA GLN A 128 -11.40 -2.01 -14.76
C GLN A 128 -11.42 -3.44 -15.30
N ILE A 129 -12.30 -4.29 -14.76
CA ILE A 129 -12.43 -5.67 -15.22
C ILE A 129 -13.03 -5.71 -16.64
N ALA A 130 -13.99 -4.85 -16.93
CA ALA A 130 -14.59 -4.76 -18.26
C ALA A 130 -13.56 -4.34 -19.33
N CYS A 131 -12.62 -3.44 -19.00
CA CYS A 131 -11.62 -2.97 -19.97
C CYS A 131 -10.48 -3.96 -20.23
N LEU A 132 -10.36 -5.02 -19.41
CA LEU A 132 -9.33 -6.06 -19.58
C LEU A 132 -9.78 -7.23 -20.46
N LYS A 133 -11.03 -7.22 -20.87
CA LYS A 133 -11.61 -8.30 -21.70
C LYS A 133 -11.34 -8.11 -23.21
#